data_c77e0fe98d808971d551b22976813749
#
_entry.id   c77e0fe98d808971d551b22976813749
#
_cell.length_a   1.000
_cell.length_b   1.000
_cell.length_c   1.000
_cell.angle_alpha   90.00
_cell.angle_beta   90.00
_cell.angle_gamma   90.00
#
_symmetry.space_group_name_H-M   'P 1'
#
loop_
_entity.id
_entity.type
_entity.pdbx_description
1 polymer ?
#
loop_
_entity_poly.entity_id
_entity_poly.type
_entity_poly.pdbx_seq_one_letter_code
_entity_poly.pdbx_strand_id
1 'polypeptide(L)'
;MSENEKISILYLDDEEPNLSAFKASFRRTHNVRTANSAEKALSLIEEEEPHIIIADQRMPKVSGVEFFEIVHKSHPDPQRILLTAYTSSQTVIDAVNKGQIDRYLVKPWDRDMMVKTLSSVYDSYKDKVELKRKNEELYRVNSELNRFVYSVSHDLRAPLLSLLGLVDLSRNEENAEQVQEYYELMNSSIRKMDDYIQTTLQYYRNLKTNLILEQVNLNELVKEITEPLVNYNSHVSFKVSVDPKTVIFTDRIRLKMALSNLITNAVKYGFKEKNTPYEVDVTTEAIEEGNKIIVADQGKGIAPEQLKKIFDIFFSEASATSVESSGLGLYLVRQAIDKIQGTVSVRSKLNVGTEFEISLPDLKTVN
;
A
#
# COMPACT_ATOMS: atom_id res chain seq x y z
N MET A 1 6.23 -4.10 -18.56
CA MET A 1 5.44 -3.32 -19.56
C MET A 1 5.61 -4.01 -20.89
N SER A 2 4.57 -4.55 -21.47
CA SER A 2 4.64 -5.31 -22.73
C SER A 2 4.98 -4.36 -23.89
N GLU A 3 5.97 -4.73 -24.66
CA GLU A 3 6.60 -3.96 -25.76
C GLU A 3 5.72 -3.68 -26.98
N ASN A 4 4.38 -3.78 -26.93
CA ASN A 4 3.56 -3.72 -28.13
C ASN A 4 2.17 -3.08 -27.96
N GLU A 5 2.03 -2.13 -27.04
CA GLU A 5 0.76 -1.40 -26.95
C GLU A 5 0.71 -0.29 -27.98
N LYS A 6 -0.18 -0.45 -29.00
CA LYS A 6 -0.38 0.55 -30.06
C LYS A 6 -0.96 1.83 -29.46
N ILE A 7 -0.41 2.98 -29.87
CA ILE A 7 -0.97 4.29 -29.50
C ILE A 7 -2.44 4.35 -29.93
N SER A 8 -3.33 4.65 -28.98
CA SER A 8 -4.76 4.84 -29.25
C SER A 8 -5.01 6.29 -29.64
N ILE A 9 -5.62 6.50 -30.81
CA ILE A 9 -5.88 7.81 -31.41
C ILE A 9 -7.35 7.90 -31.78
N LEU A 10 -8.01 8.99 -31.35
CA LEU A 10 -9.32 9.40 -31.86
C LEU A 10 -9.14 10.57 -32.79
N TYR A 11 -9.62 10.43 -34.04
CA TYR A 11 -9.59 11.52 -35.04
C TYR A 11 -11.01 11.99 -35.37
N LEU A 12 -11.25 13.27 -35.15
CA LEU A 12 -12.52 13.97 -35.38
C LEU A 12 -12.39 14.94 -36.54
N ASP A 13 -13.17 14.74 -37.57
CA ASP A 13 -13.25 15.59 -38.78
C ASP A 13 -14.63 15.34 -39.41
N ASP A 14 -15.34 16.37 -39.86
CA ASP A 14 -16.68 16.23 -40.48
C ASP A 14 -16.64 15.66 -41.88
N GLU A 15 -15.48 15.65 -42.54
CA GLU A 15 -15.29 15.13 -43.89
C GLU A 15 -14.87 13.65 -43.87
N GLU A 16 -15.76 12.73 -44.25
CA GLU A 16 -15.49 11.29 -44.34
C GLU A 16 -14.22 10.91 -45.13
N PRO A 17 -13.86 11.62 -46.27
CA PRO A 17 -12.61 11.35 -46.96
C PRO A 17 -11.37 11.55 -46.06
N ASN A 18 -11.36 12.58 -45.20
CA ASN A 18 -10.26 12.86 -44.28
C ASN A 18 -10.13 11.76 -43.23
N LEU A 19 -11.27 11.32 -42.65
CA LEU A 19 -11.32 10.22 -41.71
C LEU A 19 -10.76 8.92 -42.31
N SER A 20 -11.21 8.58 -43.52
CA SER A 20 -10.78 7.38 -44.22
C SER A 20 -9.31 7.41 -44.57
N ALA A 21 -8.80 8.53 -45.07
CA ALA A 21 -7.40 8.73 -45.42
C ALA A 21 -6.47 8.62 -44.20
N PHE A 22 -6.84 9.26 -43.10
CA PHE A 22 -6.10 9.19 -41.84
C PHE A 22 -6.07 7.75 -41.29
N LYS A 23 -7.22 7.10 -41.18
CA LYS A 23 -7.33 5.72 -40.75
C LYS A 23 -6.51 4.77 -41.61
N ALA A 24 -6.56 4.90 -42.94
CA ALA A 24 -5.77 4.10 -43.87
C ALA A 24 -4.25 4.26 -43.63
N SER A 25 -3.81 5.49 -43.38
CA SER A 25 -2.39 5.84 -43.17
C SER A 25 -1.81 5.29 -41.88
N PHE A 26 -2.62 5.20 -40.79
CA PHE A 26 -2.10 4.92 -39.44
C PHE A 26 -2.60 3.60 -38.81
N ARG A 27 -3.65 2.93 -39.28
CA ARG A 27 -4.25 1.71 -38.70
C ARG A 27 -3.29 0.53 -38.53
N ARG A 28 -2.19 0.48 -39.29
CA ARG A 28 -1.18 -0.60 -39.15
C ARG A 28 -0.30 -0.43 -37.92
N THR A 29 -0.02 0.82 -37.55
CA THR A 29 0.93 1.19 -36.46
C THR A 29 0.22 1.67 -35.20
N HIS A 30 -1.01 2.17 -35.30
CA HIS A 30 -1.79 2.77 -34.24
C HIS A 30 -3.20 2.17 -34.17
N ASN A 31 -3.84 2.26 -32.99
CA ASN A 31 -5.26 1.98 -32.84
C ASN A 31 -6.03 3.27 -33.15
N VAL A 32 -6.63 3.36 -34.35
CA VAL A 32 -7.28 4.57 -34.86
C VAL A 32 -8.79 4.41 -34.84
N ARG A 33 -9.46 5.22 -34.02
CA ARG A 33 -10.90 5.42 -34.03
C ARG A 33 -11.22 6.76 -34.70
N THR A 34 -12.36 6.86 -35.38
CA THR A 34 -12.75 8.06 -36.11
C THR A 34 -14.17 8.47 -35.77
N ALA A 35 -14.42 9.77 -35.71
CA ALA A 35 -15.72 10.37 -35.45
C ALA A 35 -15.97 11.49 -36.45
N ASN A 36 -17.19 11.61 -36.96
CA ASN A 36 -17.62 12.67 -37.87
C ASN A 36 -18.46 13.76 -37.18
N SER A 37 -18.62 13.66 -35.86
CA SER A 37 -19.26 14.70 -35.06
C SER A 37 -18.69 14.71 -33.62
N ALA A 38 -18.83 15.84 -32.93
CA ALA A 38 -18.42 16.00 -31.53
C ALA A 38 -19.16 15.03 -30.61
N GLU A 39 -20.46 14.81 -30.84
CA GLU A 39 -21.27 13.90 -30.02
C GLU A 39 -20.74 12.45 -30.12
N LYS A 40 -20.45 11.98 -31.36
CA LYS A 40 -19.88 10.66 -31.58
C LYS A 40 -18.47 10.55 -30.97
N ALA A 41 -17.66 11.60 -31.05
CA ALA A 41 -16.33 11.62 -30.47
C ALA A 41 -16.39 11.49 -28.94
N LEU A 42 -17.28 12.21 -28.28
CA LEU A 42 -17.49 12.10 -26.82
C LEU A 42 -17.95 10.70 -26.40
N SER A 43 -18.90 10.10 -27.13
CA SER A 43 -19.32 8.72 -26.86
C SER A 43 -18.17 7.73 -26.98
N LEU A 44 -17.30 7.88 -27.98
CA LEU A 44 -16.11 7.02 -28.13
C LEU A 44 -15.07 7.24 -27.02
N ILE A 45 -14.94 8.44 -26.50
CA ILE A 45 -14.05 8.74 -25.38
C ILE A 45 -14.58 8.09 -24.09
N GLU A 46 -15.89 8.14 -23.86
CA GLU A 46 -16.53 7.50 -22.69
C GLU A 46 -16.43 5.96 -22.73
N GLU A 47 -16.50 5.35 -23.93
CA GLU A 47 -16.32 3.91 -24.10
C GLU A 47 -14.88 3.47 -23.78
N GLU A 48 -13.90 4.21 -24.31
CA GLU A 48 -12.48 3.92 -24.11
C GLU A 48 -11.69 5.21 -24.31
N GLU A 49 -11.02 5.69 -23.28
CA GLU A 49 -10.26 6.93 -23.33
C GLU A 49 -9.00 6.77 -24.23
N PRO A 50 -8.83 7.59 -25.29
CA PRO A 50 -7.67 7.52 -26.16
C PRO A 50 -6.46 8.21 -25.55
N HIS A 51 -5.25 7.85 -25.99
CA HIS A 51 -4.03 8.56 -25.63
C HIS A 51 -3.96 9.95 -26.28
N ILE A 52 -4.41 10.05 -27.53
CA ILE A 52 -4.33 11.27 -28.35
C ILE A 52 -5.69 11.51 -29.03
N ILE A 53 -6.16 12.75 -28.95
CA ILE A 53 -7.34 13.20 -29.68
C ILE A 53 -6.87 14.24 -30.70
N ILE A 54 -7.25 14.03 -31.97
CA ILE A 54 -6.99 14.96 -33.05
C ILE A 54 -8.34 15.49 -33.54
N ALA A 55 -8.48 16.80 -33.65
CA ALA A 55 -9.73 17.40 -34.17
C ALA A 55 -9.44 18.45 -35.22
N ASP A 56 -10.27 18.46 -36.26
CA ASP A 56 -10.27 19.58 -37.19
C ASP A 56 -10.82 20.84 -36.53
N GLN A 57 -10.26 22.01 -36.87
CA GLN A 57 -10.70 23.29 -36.37
C GLN A 57 -12.08 23.71 -36.89
N ARG A 58 -12.35 23.43 -38.19
CA ARG A 58 -13.57 23.89 -38.82
C ARG A 58 -14.55 22.75 -39.03
N MET A 59 -15.48 22.62 -38.10
CA MET A 59 -16.55 21.62 -38.20
C MET A 59 -17.91 22.30 -38.02
N PRO A 60 -18.99 21.75 -38.59
CA PRO A 60 -20.34 22.22 -38.32
C PRO A 60 -20.74 22.11 -36.88
N LYS A 61 -21.52 23.07 -36.37
CA LYS A 61 -22.08 23.16 -35.01
C LYS A 61 -21.07 23.47 -33.90
N VAL A 62 -19.95 22.74 -33.83
CA VAL A 62 -18.94 22.87 -32.77
C VAL A 62 -17.56 22.88 -33.39
N SER A 63 -16.78 23.92 -33.16
CA SER A 63 -15.39 24.01 -33.64
C SER A 63 -14.47 23.05 -32.83
N GLY A 64 -13.29 22.73 -33.40
CA GLY A 64 -12.30 21.91 -32.71
C GLY A 64 -11.85 22.50 -31.36
N VAL A 65 -11.74 23.83 -31.25
CA VAL A 65 -11.40 24.50 -29.99
C VAL A 65 -12.52 24.32 -28.96
N GLU A 66 -13.77 24.54 -29.32
CA GLU A 66 -14.92 24.35 -28.42
C GLU A 66 -15.06 22.89 -27.99
N PHE A 67 -14.83 21.93 -28.90
CA PHE A 67 -14.77 20.52 -28.58
C PHE A 67 -13.68 20.22 -27.54
N PHE A 68 -12.47 20.73 -27.72
CA PHE A 68 -11.39 20.53 -26.77
C PHE A 68 -11.60 21.23 -25.44
N GLU A 69 -12.37 22.31 -25.38
CA GLU A 69 -12.77 22.92 -24.11
C GLU A 69 -13.66 21.97 -23.30
N ILE A 70 -14.58 21.26 -23.96
CA ILE A 70 -15.44 20.25 -23.31
C ILE A 70 -14.57 19.07 -22.83
N VAL A 71 -13.74 18.52 -23.73
CA VAL A 71 -12.87 17.37 -23.42
C VAL A 71 -11.90 17.70 -22.28
N HIS A 72 -11.30 18.90 -22.27
CA HIS A 72 -10.37 19.30 -21.20
C HIS A 72 -11.01 19.27 -19.81
N LYS A 73 -12.30 19.58 -19.70
CA LYS A 73 -13.03 19.59 -18.42
C LYS A 73 -13.40 18.19 -17.94
N SER A 74 -13.82 17.31 -18.85
CA SER A 74 -14.31 15.97 -18.52
C SER A 74 -13.23 14.87 -18.59
N HIS A 75 -12.30 15.02 -19.53
CA HIS A 75 -11.22 14.06 -19.82
C HIS A 75 -9.89 14.81 -19.99
N PRO A 76 -9.23 15.20 -18.88
CA PRO A 76 -8.04 16.04 -18.95
C PRO A 76 -6.75 15.29 -19.35
N ASP A 77 -6.75 13.96 -19.30
CA ASP A 77 -5.56 13.14 -19.49
C ASP A 77 -5.12 12.99 -20.96
N PRO A 78 -6.01 12.76 -21.96
CA PRO A 78 -5.63 12.66 -23.37
C PRO A 78 -4.93 13.92 -23.90
N GLN A 79 -3.95 13.72 -24.76
CA GLN A 79 -3.30 14.83 -25.47
C GLN A 79 -4.15 15.27 -26.68
N ARG A 80 -4.25 16.57 -26.88
CA ARG A 80 -5.18 17.21 -27.84
C ARG A 80 -4.41 17.91 -28.94
N ILE A 81 -4.58 17.46 -30.18
CA ILE A 81 -3.95 18.03 -31.38
C ILE A 81 -5.01 18.68 -32.25
N LEU A 82 -4.90 19.97 -32.50
CA LEU A 82 -5.77 20.69 -33.41
C LEU A 82 -5.20 20.72 -34.81
N LEU A 83 -6.00 20.33 -35.81
CA LEU A 83 -5.67 20.55 -37.24
C LEU A 83 -6.31 21.85 -37.73
N THR A 84 -5.52 22.76 -38.27
CA THR A 84 -6.00 24.08 -38.72
C THR A 84 -5.44 24.46 -40.09
N ALA A 85 -6.18 25.19 -40.89
CA ALA A 85 -5.71 25.77 -42.14
C ALA A 85 -4.96 27.13 -41.93
N TYR A 86 -5.05 27.72 -40.72
CA TYR A 86 -4.50 29.05 -40.42
C TYR A 86 -3.76 29.06 -39.10
N THR A 87 -2.49 29.53 -39.11
CA THR A 87 -1.62 29.62 -37.94
C THR A 87 -1.86 30.84 -37.05
N SER A 88 -2.54 31.87 -37.60
CA SER A 88 -2.64 33.21 -36.97
C SER A 88 -4.00 33.50 -36.34
N SER A 89 -4.84 32.49 -36.08
CA SER A 89 -6.11 32.70 -35.40
C SER A 89 -5.86 32.96 -33.90
N GLN A 90 -6.24 34.13 -33.40
CA GLN A 90 -6.13 34.48 -31.98
C GLN A 90 -6.80 33.41 -31.08
N THR A 91 -7.91 32.85 -31.54
CA THR A 91 -8.64 31.78 -30.83
C THR A 91 -7.79 30.51 -30.60
N VAL A 92 -6.97 30.12 -31.60
CA VAL A 92 -6.08 28.95 -31.46
C VAL A 92 -4.96 29.25 -30.46
N ILE A 93 -4.38 30.46 -30.56
CA ILE A 93 -3.32 30.92 -29.63
C ILE A 93 -3.85 30.93 -28.19
N ASP A 94 -5.05 31.49 -27.99
CA ASP A 94 -5.69 31.55 -26.66
C ASP A 94 -6.00 30.15 -26.11
N ALA A 95 -6.46 29.22 -26.94
CA ALA A 95 -6.74 27.85 -26.55
C ALA A 95 -5.48 27.07 -26.15
N VAL A 96 -4.36 27.29 -26.85
CA VAL A 96 -3.04 26.73 -26.47
C VAL A 96 -2.58 27.33 -25.14
N ASN A 97 -2.67 28.66 -25.00
CA ASN A 97 -2.25 29.35 -23.76
C ASN A 97 -3.07 28.96 -22.53
N LYS A 98 -4.35 28.60 -22.71
CA LYS A 98 -5.22 28.06 -21.66
C LYS A 98 -5.02 26.58 -21.39
N GLY A 99 -4.11 25.89 -22.08
CA GLY A 99 -3.87 24.47 -21.95
C GLY A 99 -5.01 23.56 -22.44
N GLN A 100 -5.91 24.09 -23.23
CA GLN A 100 -7.02 23.32 -23.82
C GLN A 100 -6.58 22.49 -25.02
N ILE A 101 -5.46 22.88 -25.65
CA ILE A 101 -4.82 22.24 -26.81
C ILE A 101 -3.33 22.06 -26.48
N ASP A 102 -2.83 20.85 -26.66
CA ASP A 102 -1.42 20.54 -26.38
C ASP A 102 -0.54 20.82 -27.59
N ARG A 103 -1.09 20.66 -28.82
CA ARG A 103 -0.41 21.03 -30.09
C ARG A 103 -1.41 21.41 -31.15
N TYR A 104 -0.94 22.16 -32.14
CA TYR A 104 -1.63 22.35 -33.41
C TYR A 104 -0.75 21.98 -34.60
N LEU A 105 -1.37 21.54 -35.69
CA LEU A 105 -0.73 21.26 -36.95
C LEU A 105 -1.48 21.99 -38.08
N VAL A 106 -0.72 22.47 -39.07
CA VAL A 106 -1.26 23.19 -40.22
C VAL A 106 -1.57 22.23 -41.35
N LYS A 107 -2.75 22.35 -41.92
CA LYS A 107 -3.13 21.63 -43.15
C LYS A 107 -2.54 22.34 -44.38
N PRO A 108 -2.02 21.64 -45.41
CA PRO A 108 -1.88 20.18 -45.48
C PRO A 108 -0.69 19.69 -44.65
N TRP A 109 -0.89 18.59 -43.90
CA TRP A 109 0.18 17.91 -43.17
C TRP A 109 0.72 16.71 -43.97
N ASP A 110 2.02 16.43 -43.84
CA ASP A 110 2.62 15.21 -44.40
C ASP A 110 2.67 14.09 -43.34
N ARG A 111 2.83 12.84 -43.84
CA ARG A 111 2.82 11.66 -42.99
C ARG A 111 3.99 11.64 -41.97
N ASP A 112 5.18 12.06 -42.41
CA ASP A 112 6.38 11.98 -41.55
C ASP A 112 6.33 13.02 -40.42
N MET A 113 5.79 14.21 -40.73
CA MET A 113 5.51 15.24 -39.73
C MET A 113 4.48 14.76 -38.70
N MET A 114 3.38 14.12 -39.17
CA MET A 114 2.35 13.58 -38.30
C MET A 114 2.91 12.46 -37.40
N VAL A 115 3.71 11.51 -37.91
CA VAL A 115 4.35 10.46 -37.13
C VAL A 115 5.23 11.02 -36.05
N LYS A 116 6.09 12.02 -36.37
CA LYS A 116 6.96 12.69 -35.39
C LYS A 116 6.14 13.39 -34.29
N THR A 117 5.07 14.07 -34.68
CA THR A 117 4.17 14.75 -33.76
C THR A 117 3.47 13.77 -32.84
N LEU A 118 2.90 12.68 -33.37
CA LEU A 118 2.24 11.65 -32.60
C LEU A 118 3.20 11.00 -31.59
N SER A 119 4.44 10.69 -31.99
CA SER A 119 5.44 10.15 -31.09
C SER A 119 5.76 11.11 -29.95
N SER A 120 6.07 12.38 -30.27
CA SER A 120 6.39 13.40 -29.27
C SER A 120 5.24 13.69 -28.30
N VAL A 121 4.02 13.71 -28.81
CA VAL A 121 2.81 13.94 -27.99
C VAL A 121 2.50 12.73 -27.10
N TYR A 122 2.73 11.52 -27.61
CA TYR A 122 2.57 10.30 -26.82
C TYR A 122 3.62 10.18 -25.69
N ASP A 123 4.85 10.61 -25.94
CA ASP A 123 5.87 10.68 -24.89
C ASP A 123 5.43 11.65 -23.79
N SER A 124 4.92 12.84 -24.14
CA SER A 124 4.35 13.79 -23.19
C SER A 124 3.15 13.22 -22.40
N TYR A 125 2.30 12.42 -23.07
CA TYR A 125 1.20 11.70 -22.40
C TYR A 125 1.73 10.73 -21.34
N LYS A 126 2.72 9.90 -21.69
CA LYS A 126 3.34 8.95 -20.75
C LYS A 126 3.93 9.64 -19.54
N ASP A 127 4.68 10.72 -19.76
CA ASP A 127 5.29 11.50 -18.69
C ASP A 127 4.24 12.08 -17.74
N LYS A 128 3.13 12.60 -18.30
CA LYS A 128 2.01 13.14 -17.51
C LYS A 128 1.33 12.08 -16.66
N VAL A 129 1.03 10.91 -17.26
CA VAL A 129 0.41 9.79 -16.55
C VAL A 129 1.34 9.23 -15.46
N GLU A 130 2.63 9.10 -15.76
CA GLU A 130 3.62 8.65 -14.77
C GLU A 130 3.76 9.64 -13.62
N LEU A 131 3.81 10.94 -13.91
CA LEU A 131 3.88 11.99 -12.90
C LEU A 131 2.63 11.98 -11.99
N LYS A 132 1.45 11.83 -12.57
CA LYS A 132 0.19 11.72 -11.82
C LYS A 132 0.23 10.52 -10.88
N ARG A 133 0.63 9.36 -11.38
CA ARG A 133 0.77 8.13 -10.58
C ARG A 133 1.76 8.31 -9.42
N LYS A 134 2.93 8.92 -9.70
CA LYS A 134 3.94 9.19 -8.64
C LYS A 134 3.42 10.18 -7.60
N ASN A 135 2.67 11.20 -8.01
CA ASN A 135 2.05 12.13 -7.08
C ASN A 135 1.02 11.44 -6.18
N GLU A 136 0.14 10.61 -6.75
CA GLU A 136 -0.84 9.84 -5.97
C GLU A 136 -0.15 8.92 -4.95
N GLU A 137 0.92 8.25 -5.36
CA GLU A 137 1.75 7.41 -4.46
C GLU A 137 2.40 8.24 -3.35
N LEU A 138 2.98 9.41 -3.68
CA LEU A 138 3.55 10.33 -2.70
C LEU A 138 2.50 10.84 -1.70
N TYR A 139 1.31 11.21 -2.17
CA TYR A 139 0.22 11.63 -1.29
C TYR A 139 -0.21 10.52 -0.33
N ARG A 140 -0.30 9.28 -0.84
CA ARG A 140 -0.60 8.11 -0.01
C ARG A 140 0.45 7.90 1.07
N VAL A 141 1.72 7.83 0.70
CA VAL A 141 2.85 7.63 1.64
C VAL A 141 2.92 8.76 2.67
N ASN A 142 2.72 10.01 2.24
CA ASN A 142 2.72 11.17 3.16
C ASN A 142 1.54 11.13 4.14
N SER A 143 0.35 10.71 3.67
CA SER A 143 -0.83 10.53 4.53
C SER A 143 -0.61 9.43 5.57
N GLU A 144 0.00 8.30 5.18
CA GLU A 144 0.37 7.21 6.10
C GLU A 144 1.40 7.69 7.13
N LEU A 145 2.42 8.44 6.70
CA LEU A 145 3.43 9.01 7.60
C LEU A 145 2.82 9.98 8.61
N ASN A 146 1.92 10.86 8.18
CA ASN A 146 1.26 11.81 9.09
C ASN A 146 0.40 11.10 10.13
N ARG A 147 -0.34 10.06 9.75
CA ARG A 147 -1.10 9.22 10.69
C ARG A 147 -0.17 8.54 11.68
N PHE A 148 0.95 8.01 11.22
CA PHE A 148 1.96 7.38 12.05
C PHE A 148 2.53 8.36 13.10
N VAL A 149 2.98 9.54 12.68
CA VAL A 149 3.53 10.57 13.61
C VAL A 149 2.49 10.99 14.65
N TYR A 150 1.25 11.20 14.22
CA TYR A 150 0.16 11.57 15.13
C TYR A 150 -0.11 10.48 16.18
N SER A 151 -0.22 9.23 15.77
CA SER A 151 -0.50 8.12 16.69
C SER A 151 0.66 7.87 17.65
N VAL A 152 1.91 7.84 17.17
CA VAL A 152 3.10 7.70 18.04
C VAL A 152 3.10 8.80 19.11
N SER A 153 2.81 10.04 18.72
CA SER A 153 2.77 11.17 19.66
C SER A 153 1.64 11.02 20.68
N HIS A 154 0.46 10.57 20.25
CA HIS A 154 -0.68 10.33 21.13
C HIS A 154 -0.38 9.22 22.13
N ASP A 155 0.12 8.09 21.67
CA ASP A 155 0.30 6.89 22.49
C ASP A 155 1.51 6.96 23.43
N LEU A 156 2.50 7.81 23.12
CA LEU A 156 3.55 8.17 24.06
C LEU A 156 3.06 9.17 25.12
N ARG A 157 2.06 10.01 24.81
CA ARG A 157 1.55 11.01 25.75
C ARG A 157 0.77 10.39 26.91
N ALA A 158 -0.01 9.33 26.66
CA ALA A 158 -0.84 8.70 27.68
C ALA A 158 -0.02 8.14 28.85
N PRO A 159 1.01 7.27 28.66
CA PRO A 159 1.85 6.78 29.74
C PRO A 159 2.68 7.90 30.40
N LEU A 160 3.08 8.94 29.64
CA LEU A 160 3.78 10.09 30.20
C LEU A 160 2.89 10.87 31.18
N LEU A 161 1.62 11.12 30.83
CA LEU A 161 0.67 11.77 31.74
C LEU A 161 0.37 10.91 32.97
N SER A 162 0.28 9.58 32.80
CA SER A 162 0.16 8.64 33.93
C SER A 162 1.36 8.73 34.88
N LEU A 163 2.58 8.77 34.33
CA LEU A 163 3.80 8.94 35.11
C LEU A 163 3.80 10.27 35.92
N LEU A 164 3.44 11.37 35.26
CA LEU A 164 3.37 12.68 35.93
C LEU A 164 2.36 12.67 37.07
N GLY A 165 1.17 12.09 36.85
CA GLY A 165 0.17 11.94 37.92
C GLY A 165 0.63 11.07 39.08
N LEU A 166 1.31 9.94 38.80
CA LEU A 166 1.85 9.07 39.84
C LEU A 166 2.97 9.74 40.66
N VAL A 167 3.82 10.54 40.01
CA VAL A 167 4.86 11.35 40.67
C VAL A 167 4.22 12.38 41.62
N ASP A 168 3.16 13.06 41.17
CA ASP A 168 2.48 14.05 42.04
C ASP A 168 1.74 13.38 43.20
N LEU A 169 1.14 12.20 43.02
CA LEU A 169 0.53 11.42 44.10
C LEU A 169 1.58 10.93 45.08
N SER A 170 2.72 10.42 44.62
CA SER A 170 3.77 9.89 45.50
C SER A 170 4.44 10.93 46.37
N ARG A 171 4.43 12.22 45.97
CA ARG A 171 5.02 13.32 46.76
C ARG A 171 4.32 13.60 48.09
N ASN A 172 3.01 13.36 48.15
CA ASN A 172 2.17 13.67 49.28
C ASN A 172 1.69 12.43 50.07
N GLU A 173 2.18 11.26 49.68
CA GLU A 173 1.78 9.98 50.27
C GLU A 173 2.74 9.60 51.41
N GLU A 174 2.20 9.37 52.60
CA GLU A 174 2.95 8.97 53.79
C GLU A 174 2.95 7.44 54.01
N ASN A 175 2.02 6.73 53.35
CA ASN A 175 1.94 5.28 53.47
C ASN A 175 2.98 4.60 52.54
N ALA A 176 3.96 3.92 53.16
CA ALA A 176 5.05 3.26 52.43
C ALA A 176 4.59 2.17 51.47
N GLU A 177 3.49 1.45 51.76
CA GLU A 177 2.93 0.44 50.86
C GLU A 177 2.32 1.08 49.60
N GLN A 178 1.60 2.20 49.77
CA GLN A 178 1.05 2.95 48.62
C GLN A 178 2.14 3.59 47.76
N VAL A 179 3.18 4.11 48.37
CA VAL A 179 4.36 4.64 47.64
C VAL A 179 5.01 3.53 46.82
N GLN A 180 5.13 2.32 47.37
CA GLN A 180 5.67 1.17 46.63
C GLN A 180 4.78 0.78 45.42
N GLU A 181 3.47 0.79 45.59
CA GLU A 181 2.52 0.54 44.50
C GLU A 181 2.66 1.60 43.39
N TYR A 182 2.81 2.89 43.75
CA TYR A 182 3.05 3.95 42.75
C TYR A 182 4.35 3.73 41.97
N TYR A 183 5.43 3.29 42.65
CA TYR A 183 6.68 2.95 41.93
C TYR A 183 6.52 1.77 40.97
N GLU A 184 5.74 0.75 41.31
CA GLU A 184 5.46 -0.37 40.39
C GLU A 184 4.65 0.08 39.17
N LEU A 185 3.66 0.95 39.35
CA LEU A 185 2.88 1.54 38.28
C LEU A 185 3.72 2.46 37.37
N MET A 186 4.65 3.25 37.95
CA MET A 186 5.60 4.07 37.20
C MET A 186 6.53 3.19 36.34
N ASN A 187 7.10 2.13 36.95
CA ASN A 187 7.94 1.18 36.22
C ASN A 187 7.18 0.52 35.07
N SER A 188 5.92 0.14 35.30
CA SER A 188 5.06 -0.41 34.21
C SER A 188 4.87 0.59 33.09
N SER A 189 4.63 1.86 33.41
CA SER A 189 4.45 2.92 32.41
C SER A 189 5.73 3.19 31.60
N ILE A 190 6.89 3.19 32.25
CA ILE A 190 8.20 3.34 31.60
C ILE A 190 8.45 2.17 30.64
N ARG A 191 8.20 0.93 31.07
CA ARG A 191 8.35 -0.25 30.20
C ARG A 191 7.44 -0.18 28.99
N LYS A 192 6.19 0.24 29.13
CA LYS A 192 5.26 0.46 28.03
C LYS A 192 5.81 1.48 27.03
N MET A 193 6.39 2.59 27.50
CA MET A 193 7.00 3.58 26.62
C MET A 193 8.21 3.03 25.87
N ASP A 194 9.07 2.24 26.55
CA ASP A 194 10.24 1.63 25.89
C ASP A 194 9.80 0.63 24.81
N ASP A 195 8.84 -0.25 25.10
CA ASP A 195 8.24 -1.17 24.13
C ASP A 195 7.68 -0.43 22.89
N TYR A 196 7.06 0.72 23.13
CA TYR A 196 6.51 1.57 22.06
C TYR A 196 7.61 2.15 21.18
N ILE A 197 8.68 2.67 21.79
CA ILE A 197 9.85 3.20 21.10
C ILE A 197 10.53 2.10 20.28
N GLN A 198 10.73 0.92 20.85
CA GLN A 198 11.35 -0.22 20.15
C GLN A 198 10.52 -0.66 18.94
N THR A 199 9.20 -0.75 19.10
CA THR A 199 8.28 -1.09 18.02
C THR A 199 8.33 -0.05 16.88
N THR A 200 8.38 1.24 17.26
CA THR A 200 8.51 2.35 16.31
C THR A 200 9.83 2.31 15.54
N LEU A 201 10.94 2.01 16.22
CA LEU A 201 12.25 1.84 15.58
C LEU A 201 12.29 0.64 14.64
N GLN A 202 11.65 -0.46 15.00
CA GLN A 202 11.51 -1.63 14.12
C GLN A 202 10.73 -1.29 12.84
N TYR A 203 9.63 -0.54 12.96
CA TYR A 203 8.88 -0.03 11.81
C TYR A 203 9.76 0.79 10.87
N TYR A 204 10.48 1.77 11.42
CA TYR A 204 11.37 2.63 10.64
C TYR A 204 12.48 1.85 9.92
N ARG A 205 13.10 0.88 10.61
CA ARG A 205 14.12 0.01 10.02
C ARG A 205 13.54 -0.83 8.88
N ASN A 206 12.35 -1.41 9.07
CA ASN A 206 11.68 -2.19 8.03
C ASN A 206 11.41 -1.37 6.75
N LEU A 207 11.07 -0.09 6.89
CA LEU A 207 10.84 0.79 5.74
C LEU A 207 12.12 1.09 4.96
N LYS A 208 13.24 1.36 5.64
CA LYS A 208 14.45 1.93 5.03
C LYS A 208 15.50 0.92 4.60
N THR A 209 15.53 -0.28 5.18
CA THR A 209 16.56 -1.28 4.84
C THR A 209 16.22 -2.04 3.57
N ASN A 210 17.22 -2.27 2.72
CA ASN A 210 17.10 -3.18 1.58
C ASN A 210 16.92 -4.62 2.07
N LEU A 211 16.31 -5.46 1.22
CA LEU A 211 16.20 -6.89 1.47
C LEU A 211 17.60 -7.54 1.49
N ILE A 212 17.87 -8.32 2.53
CA ILE A 212 19.07 -9.16 2.64
C ILE A 212 18.59 -10.61 2.70
N LEU A 213 18.68 -11.29 1.58
CA LEU A 213 18.23 -12.67 1.47
C LEU A 213 19.37 -13.61 1.91
N GLU A 214 19.07 -14.48 2.86
CA GLU A 214 19.98 -15.49 3.39
C GLU A 214 19.27 -16.82 3.68
N GLN A 215 20.03 -17.88 3.91
CA GLN A 215 19.47 -19.14 4.36
C GLN A 215 19.13 -19.07 5.83
N VAL A 216 17.86 -19.26 6.17
CA VAL A 216 17.35 -19.20 7.54
C VAL A 216 16.87 -20.58 7.97
N ASN A 217 17.50 -21.13 9.01
CA ASN A 217 17.00 -22.32 9.69
C ASN A 217 15.80 -21.91 10.56
N LEU A 218 14.63 -22.40 10.21
CA LEU A 218 13.39 -21.96 10.85
C LEU A 218 13.26 -22.47 12.29
N ASN A 219 13.74 -23.69 12.56
CA ASN A 219 13.73 -24.27 13.90
C ASN A 219 14.61 -23.48 14.89
N GLU A 220 15.81 -23.09 14.44
CA GLU A 220 16.70 -22.24 15.24
C GLU A 220 16.07 -20.85 15.49
N LEU A 221 15.48 -20.26 14.47
CA LEU A 221 14.83 -18.95 14.59
C LEU A 221 13.65 -18.98 15.58
N VAL A 222 12.79 -20.01 15.52
CA VAL A 222 11.68 -20.17 16.46
C VAL A 222 12.19 -20.38 17.88
N LYS A 223 13.22 -21.21 18.10
CA LYS A 223 13.83 -21.39 19.41
C LYS A 223 14.39 -20.09 19.99
N GLU A 224 15.13 -19.33 19.19
CA GLU A 224 15.65 -18.02 19.59
C GLU A 224 14.57 -17.07 20.09
N ILE A 225 13.35 -17.17 19.57
CA ILE A 225 12.21 -16.34 19.97
C ILE A 225 11.52 -16.91 21.20
N THR A 226 11.34 -18.22 21.29
CA THR A 226 10.52 -18.86 22.33
C THR A 226 11.27 -19.09 23.64
N GLU A 227 12.56 -19.43 23.61
CA GLU A 227 13.35 -19.70 24.82
C GLU A 227 13.34 -18.56 25.86
N PRO A 228 13.53 -17.28 25.49
CA PRO A 228 13.44 -16.18 26.45
C PRO A 228 12.03 -16.03 27.06
N LEU A 229 10.98 -16.31 26.28
CA LEU A 229 9.60 -16.14 26.73
C LEU A 229 9.18 -17.18 27.77
N VAL A 230 9.66 -18.41 27.68
CA VAL A 230 9.46 -19.46 28.71
C VAL A 230 10.10 -19.05 30.03
N ASN A 231 11.29 -18.47 30.00
CA ASN A 231 12.01 -18.06 31.22
C ASN A 231 11.30 -16.94 31.99
N TYR A 232 10.54 -16.07 31.29
CA TYR A 232 9.81 -14.97 31.90
C TYR A 232 8.35 -15.32 32.28
N ASN A 233 7.76 -16.37 31.68
CA ASN A 233 6.37 -16.74 31.88
C ASN A 233 6.24 -18.24 32.21
N SER A 234 6.24 -18.58 33.48
CA SER A 234 6.18 -19.97 33.98
C SER A 234 4.90 -20.72 33.60
N HIS A 235 3.87 -20.02 33.08
CA HIS A 235 2.57 -20.62 32.71
C HIS A 235 2.45 -20.86 31.19
N VAL A 236 3.46 -20.48 30.39
CA VAL A 236 3.46 -20.67 28.94
C VAL A 236 4.33 -21.85 28.54
N SER A 237 3.81 -22.74 27.75
CA SER A 237 4.58 -23.77 27.03
C SER A 237 4.46 -23.57 25.53
N PHE A 238 5.49 -23.97 24.79
CA PHE A 238 5.49 -23.94 23.35
C PHE A 238 5.59 -25.35 22.78
N LYS A 239 4.62 -25.69 21.91
CA LYS A 239 4.72 -26.90 21.12
C LYS A 239 5.25 -26.52 19.72
N VAL A 240 6.54 -26.81 19.51
CA VAL A 240 7.24 -26.47 18.27
C VAL A 240 7.35 -27.71 17.40
N SER A 241 6.59 -27.76 16.31
CA SER A 241 6.59 -28.83 15.32
C SER A 241 7.18 -28.31 13.99
N VAL A 242 8.45 -27.94 14.03
CA VAL A 242 9.23 -27.46 12.89
C VAL A 242 10.27 -28.52 12.55
N ASP A 243 10.29 -29.00 11.28
CA ASP A 243 11.35 -29.91 10.86
C ASP A 243 12.71 -29.20 11.00
N PRO A 244 13.67 -29.80 11.76
CA PRO A 244 14.98 -29.20 11.98
C PRO A 244 15.78 -28.93 10.69
N LYS A 245 15.42 -29.57 9.58
CA LYS A 245 16.04 -29.39 8.27
C LYS A 245 15.36 -28.31 7.41
N THR A 246 14.25 -27.72 7.88
CA THR A 246 13.56 -26.68 7.12
C THR A 246 14.42 -25.43 7.06
N VAL A 247 14.91 -25.13 5.87
CA VAL A 247 15.71 -23.94 5.56
C VAL A 247 14.98 -23.15 4.50
N ILE A 248 14.73 -21.88 4.79
CA ILE A 248 14.05 -20.95 3.89
C ILE A 248 15.05 -19.89 3.44
N PHE A 249 15.05 -19.54 2.16
CA PHE A 249 15.84 -18.43 1.63
C PHE A 249 15.03 -17.13 1.70
N THR A 250 15.31 -16.29 2.69
CA THR A 250 14.51 -15.10 3.00
C THR A 250 15.32 -14.07 3.80
N ASP A 251 14.71 -12.91 4.09
CA ASP A 251 15.26 -11.91 5.00
C ASP A 251 14.99 -12.31 6.46
N ARG A 252 16.05 -12.76 7.16
CA ARG A 252 15.98 -13.25 8.54
C ARG A 252 15.44 -12.20 9.52
N ILE A 253 15.83 -10.94 9.35
CA ILE A 253 15.43 -9.86 10.27
C ILE A 253 13.91 -9.63 10.19
N ARG A 254 13.37 -9.59 8.96
CA ARG A 254 11.93 -9.40 8.73
C ARG A 254 11.11 -10.59 9.18
N LEU A 255 11.59 -11.81 8.87
CA LEU A 255 10.92 -13.01 9.33
C LEU A 255 10.94 -13.12 10.85
N LYS A 256 12.08 -12.83 11.50
CA LYS A 256 12.19 -12.79 12.97
C LYS A 256 11.22 -11.76 13.57
N MET A 257 11.14 -10.56 13.00
CA MET A 257 10.21 -9.51 13.45
C MET A 257 8.75 -9.96 13.37
N ALA A 258 8.35 -10.56 12.26
CA ALA A 258 6.97 -11.05 12.08
C ALA A 258 6.65 -12.16 13.08
N LEU A 259 7.49 -13.19 13.19
CA LEU A 259 7.28 -14.31 14.12
C LEU A 259 7.30 -13.85 15.58
N SER A 260 8.22 -12.97 15.97
CA SER A 260 8.27 -12.43 17.35
C SER A 260 6.97 -11.71 17.70
N ASN A 261 6.41 -10.90 16.79
CA ASN A 261 5.14 -10.23 17.04
C ASN A 261 3.97 -11.21 17.18
N LEU A 262 3.89 -12.24 16.32
CA LEU A 262 2.81 -13.23 16.40
C LEU A 262 2.92 -14.08 17.67
N ILE A 263 4.11 -14.58 17.98
CA ILE A 263 4.37 -15.41 19.18
C ILE A 263 4.14 -14.58 20.45
N THR A 264 4.59 -13.34 20.50
CA THR A 264 4.35 -12.46 21.67
C THR A 264 2.85 -12.16 21.82
N ASN A 265 2.11 -11.98 20.72
CA ASN A 265 0.65 -11.84 20.78
C ASN A 265 -0.02 -13.11 21.32
N ALA A 266 0.38 -14.29 20.86
CA ALA A 266 -0.11 -15.56 21.39
C ALA A 266 0.17 -15.70 22.90
N VAL A 267 1.34 -15.26 23.37
CA VAL A 267 1.66 -15.20 24.81
C VAL A 267 0.79 -14.20 25.57
N LYS A 268 0.54 -13.02 25.00
CA LYS A 268 -0.26 -11.96 25.66
C LYS A 268 -1.76 -12.29 25.73
N TYR A 269 -2.29 -12.95 24.70
CA TYR A 269 -3.73 -13.13 24.51
C TYR A 269 -4.20 -14.59 24.54
N GLY A 270 -3.24 -15.54 24.60
CA GLY A 270 -3.49 -16.99 24.51
C GLY A 270 -4.04 -17.62 25.78
N PHE A 271 -4.18 -16.89 26.89
CA PHE A 271 -4.75 -17.40 28.11
C PHE A 271 -6.23 -16.96 28.27
N LYS A 272 -7.05 -17.87 28.81
CA LYS A 272 -8.46 -17.59 29.17
C LYS A 272 -8.60 -17.02 30.55
N GLU A 273 -7.82 -17.54 31.50
CA GLU A 273 -7.78 -17.10 32.90
C GLU A 273 -6.34 -16.83 33.33
N LYS A 274 -6.14 -15.78 34.12
CA LYS A 274 -4.83 -15.35 34.60
C LYS A 274 -4.19 -16.47 35.46
N ASN A 275 -2.92 -16.80 35.15
CA ASN A 275 -2.13 -17.85 35.82
C ASN A 275 -2.52 -19.30 35.51
N THR A 276 -3.38 -19.58 34.52
CA THR A 276 -3.62 -20.93 34.03
C THR A 276 -2.54 -21.33 33.02
N PRO A 277 -1.97 -22.54 33.10
CA PRO A 277 -1.06 -23.03 32.07
C PRO A 277 -1.76 -23.10 30.72
N TYR A 278 -1.06 -22.63 29.67
CA TYR A 278 -1.54 -22.70 28.28
C TYR A 278 -0.40 -23.00 27.32
N GLU A 279 -0.74 -23.46 26.13
CA GLU A 279 0.20 -23.87 25.11
C GLU A 279 0.03 -23.00 23.86
N VAL A 280 1.15 -22.59 23.28
CA VAL A 280 1.20 -21.93 21.97
C VAL A 280 1.84 -22.90 20.99
N ASP A 281 1.10 -23.20 19.94
CA ASP A 281 1.56 -24.09 18.85
C ASP A 281 2.29 -23.27 17.77
N VAL A 282 3.52 -23.71 17.42
CA VAL A 282 4.25 -23.19 16.26
C VAL A 282 4.59 -24.36 15.34
N THR A 283 3.95 -24.39 14.17
CA THR A 283 4.08 -25.49 13.23
C THR A 283 4.52 -25.00 11.85
N THR A 284 5.15 -25.88 11.06
CA THR A 284 5.48 -25.61 9.67
C THR A 284 5.01 -26.71 8.77
N GLU A 285 4.56 -26.33 7.58
CA GLU A 285 4.15 -27.23 6.52
C GLU A 285 4.85 -26.83 5.22
N ALA A 286 5.37 -27.80 4.48
CA ALA A 286 5.85 -27.58 3.12
C ALA A 286 4.64 -27.46 2.18
N ILE A 287 4.66 -26.44 1.31
CA ILE A 287 3.67 -26.23 0.26
C ILE A 287 4.35 -26.25 -1.11
N GLU A 288 3.58 -26.37 -2.21
CA GLU A 288 4.13 -26.51 -3.57
C GLU A 288 5.09 -25.37 -3.96
N GLU A 289 4.84 -24.14 -3.49
CA GLU A 289 5.65 -22.97 -3.84
C GLU A 289 6.41 -22.37 -2.64
N GLY A 290 6.72 -23.17 -1.59
CA GLY A 290 7.46 -22.64 -0.44
C GLY A 290 7.12 -23.29 0.89
N ASN A 291 6.98 -22.48 1.94
CA ASN A 291 6.72 -22.95 3.29
C ASN A 291 5.60 -22.14 3.95
N LYS A 292 4.79 -22.83 4.72
CA LYS A 292 3.76 -22.25 5.57
C LYS A 292 4.21 -22.36 7.03
N ILE A 293 4.05 -21.27 7.79
CA ILE A 293 4.29 -21.20 9.23
C ILE A 293 3.00 -20.82 9.90
N ILE A 294 2.62 -21.59 10.90
CA ILE A 294 1.38 -21.40 11.66
C ILE A 294 1.73 -21.11 13.10
N VAL A 295 1.18 -20.05 13.67
CA VAL A 295 1.24 -19.71 15.10
C VAL A 295 -0.20 -19.72 15.63
N ALA A 296 -0.49 -20.63 16.54
CA ALA A 296 -1.84 -20.83 17.08
C ALA A 296 -1.86 -20.72 18.62
N ASP A 297 -2.91 -20.09 19.13
CA ASP A 297 -3.24 -20.01 20.57
C ASP A 297 -4.67 -20.46 20.83
N GLN A 298 -4.96 -20.79 22.09
CA GLN A 298 -6.29 -21.17 22.57
C GLN A 298 -6.96 -20.09 23.42
N GLY A 299 -6.59 -18.83 23.20
CA GLY A 299 -6.96 -17.68 24.01
C GLY A 299 -8.36 -17.13 23.76
N LYS A 300 -8.47 -15.80 24.00
CA LYS A 300 -9.75 -15.09 23.89
C LYS A 300 -10.32 -15.04 22.48
N GLY A 301 -9.51 -15.26 21.46
CA GLY A 301 -9.90 -15.10 20.06
C GLY A 301 -10.20 -13.66 19.66
N ILE A 302 -10.60 -13.47 18.40
CA ILE A 302 -10.88 -12.18 17.77
C ILE A 302 -12.31 -12.21 17.20
N ALA A 303 -13.06 -11.14 17.39
CA ALA A 303 -14.40 -11.01 16.87
C ALA A 303 -14.41 -10.92 15.33
N PRO A 304 -15.39 -11.53 14.62
CA PRO A 304 -15.42 -11.56 13.15
C PRO A 304 -15.37 -10.18 12.50
N GLU A 305 -15.97 -9.17 13.12
CA GLU A 305 -16.03 -7.80 12.61
C GLU A 305 -14.65 -7.12 12.61
N GLN A 306 -13.74 -7.60 13.46
CA GLN A 306 -12.39 -7.05 13.64
C GLN A 306 -11.38 -7.71 12.69
N LEU A 307 -11.60 -8.95 12.25
CA LEU A 307 -10.64 -9.73 11.46
C LEU A 307 -10.11 -8.99 10.21
N LYS A 308 -10.94 -8.16 9.59
CA LYS A 308 -10.54 -7.36 8.41
C LYS A 308 -9.65 -6.17 8.76
N LYS A 309 -9.67 -5.74 10.03
CA LYS A 309 -9.02 -4.50 10.49
C LYS A 309 -7.79 -4.73 11.36
N ILE A 310 -7.57 -5.96 11.86
CA ILE A 310 -6.46 -6.24 12.81
C ILE A 310 -5.07 -5.96 12.25
N PHE A 311 -4.94 -5.92 10.91
CA PHE A 311 -3.70 -5.56 10.22
C PHE A 311 -3.65 -4.08 9.83
N ASP A 312 -4.68 -3.29 10.14
CA ASP A 312 -4.65 -1.84 9.89
C ASP A 312 -3.74 -1.18 10.92
N ILE A 313 -3.06 -0.13 10.48
CA ILE A 313 -2.16 0.62 11.35
C ILE A 313 -2.94 1.21 12.54
N PHE A 314 -2.42 1.01 13.77
CA PHE A 314 -3.02 1.47 15.03
C PHE A 314 -4.38 0.84 15.40
N PHE A 315 -4.73 -0.26 14.78
CA PHE A 315 -5.90 -0.98 15.23
C PHE A 315 -5.60 -1.69 16.55
N SER A 316 -6.28 -1.28 17.61
CA SER A 316 -6.31 -1.97 18.90
C SER A 316 -7.75 -2.08 19.37
N GLU A 317 -8.06 -3.16 20.06
CA GLU A 317 -9.35 -3.32 20.70
C GLU A 317 -9.43 -2.36 21.89
N ALA A 318 -10.21 -1.28 21.77
CA ALA A 318 -10.50 -0.36 22.84
C ALA A 318 -11.46 -1.01 23.83
N SER A 319 -10.99 -1.98 24.62
CA SER A 319 -11.75 -2.54 25.73
C SER A 319 -11.05 -2.24 27.05
N ALA A 320 -11.85 -1.90 28.05
CA ALA A 320 -11.51 -1.44 29.39
C ALA A 320 -10.70 -2.46 30.24
N THR A 321 -10.08 -3.44 29.65
CA THR A 321 -9.24 -4.43 30.31
C THR A 321 -7.78 -4.22 29.95
N SER A 322 -7.05 -3.74 30.84
CA SER A 322 -5.62 -3.64 31.21
C SER A 322 -4.49 -4.13 30.26
N VAL A 323 -4.72 -4.54 29.03
CA VAL A 323 -3.67 -4.90 28.07
C VAL A 323 -3.74 -3.94 26.89
N GLU A 324 -3.19 -2.75 27.07
CA GLU A 324 -3.01 -1.79 25.99
C GLU A 324 -1.94 -2.32 25.02
N SER A 325 -2.33 -2.49 23.74
CA SER A 325 -1.40 -2.81 22.66
C SER A 325 -1.24 -1.59 21.76
N SER A 326 -0.05 -1.40 21.21
CA SER A 326 0.27 -0.27 20.33
C SER A 326 -0.53 -0.26 19.03
N GLY A 327 -1.23 -1.34 18.69
CA GLY A 327 -1.89 -1.50 17.39
C GLY A 327 -0.92 -1.55 16.19
N LEU A 328 0.39 -1.55 16.44
CA LEU A 328 1.43 -1.59 15.41
C LEU A 328 1.92 -3.01 15.12
N GLY A 329 1.82 -3.94 16.07
CA GLY A 329 2.45 -5.26 15.95
C GLY A 329 1.97 -6.06 14.73
N LEU A 330 0.67 -6.21 14.54
CA LEU A 330 0.11 -6.95 13.39
C LEU A 330 0.29 -6.20 12.07
N TYR A 331 0.23 -4.87 12.08
CA TYR A 331 0.57 -4.07 10.91
C TYR A 331 2.04 -4.33 10.48
N LEU A 332 2.97 -4.37 11.43
CA LEU A 332 4.38 -4.69 11.17
C LEU A 332 4.56 -6.11 10.62
N VAL A 333 3.80 -7.08 11.13
CA VAL A 333 3.79 -8.45 10.58
C VAL A 333 3.45 -8.39 9.09
N ARG A 334 2.34 -7.76 8.72
CA ARG A 334 1.92 -7.64 7.32
C ARG A 334 2.98 -6.96 6.47
N GLN A 335 3.50 -5.81 6.91
CA GLN A 335 4.53 -5.06 6.17
C GLN A 335 5.84 -5.85 5.99
N ALA A 336 6.25 -6.62 7.01
CA ALA A 336 7.44 -7.44 6.93
C ALA A 336 7.26 -8.60 5.96
N ILE A 337 6.12 -9.28 6.03
CA ILE A 337 5.80 -10.43 5.19
C ILE A 337 5.58 -10.00 3.73
N ASP A 338 4.88 -8.90 3.47
CA ASP A 338 4.71 -8.34 2.12
C ASP A 338 6.08 -8.01 1.47
N LYS A 339 7.02 -7.45 2.24
CA LYS A 339 8.37 -7.15 1.73
C LYS A 339 9.19 -8.38 1.33
N ILE A 340 8.99 -9.51 1.99
CA ILE A 340 9.61 -10.79 1.63
C ILE A 340 8.71 -11.63 0.71
N GLN A 341 7.76 -10.97 0.03
CA GLN A 341 6.85 -11.57 -0.96
C GLN A 341 5.99 -12.71 -0.42
N GLY A 342 5.77 -12.76 0.88
CA GLY A 342 4.88 -13.70 1.53
C GLY A 342 3.46 -13.16 1.68
N THR A 343 2.59 -13.97 2.27
CA THR A 343 1.23 -13.59 2.66
C THR A 343 0.98 -13.96 4.11
N VAL A 344 0.16 -13.17 4.80
CA VAL A 344 -0.31 -13.47 6.15
C VAL A 344 -1.83 -13.50 6.19
N SER A 345 -2.36 -14.55 6.81
CA SER A 345 -3.80 -14.71 7.04
C SER A 345 -4.09 -15.06 8.50
N VAL A 346 -5.35 -14.92 8.91
CA VAL A 346 -5.81 -15.17 10.27
C VAL A 346 -7.11 -15.96 10.25
N ARG A 347 -7.21 -16.94 11.14
CA ARG A 347 -8.44 -17.63 11.50
C ARG A 347 -8.63 -17.48 13.00
N SER A 348 -9.78 -17.00 13.44
CA SER A 348 -10.03 -16.82 14.86
C SER A 348 -11.51 -17.00 15.17
N LYS A 349 -11.78 -17.50 16.37
CA LYS A 349 -13.12 -17.61 16.93
C LYS A 349 -13.09 -17.17 18.38
N LEU A 350 -14.02 -16.29 18.74
CA LEU A 350 -14.12 -15.73 20.08
C LEU A 350 -14.22 -16.84 21.15
N ASN A 351 -13.42 -16.73 22.22
CA ASN A 351 -13.29 -17.70 23.31
C ASN A 351 -12.81 -19.11 22.91
N VAL A 352 -12.29 -19.27 21.69
CA VAL A 352 -11.69 -20.52 21.21
C VAL A 352 -10.20 -20.39 21.01
N GLY A 353 -9.77 -19.32 20.34
CA GLY A 353 -8.36 -19.03 20.07
C GLY A 353 -8.15 -18.35 18.72
N THR A 354 -6.87 -18.13 18.37
CA THR A 354 -6.44 -17.50 17.14
C THR A 354 -5.34 -18.30 16.48
N GLU A 355 -5.41 -18.42 15.17
CA GLU A 355 -4.42 -19.03 14.30
C GLU A 355 -3.97 -18.01 13.25
N PHE A 356 -2.68 -17.66 13.25
CA PHE A 356 -2.05 -16.87 12.21
C PHE A 356 -1.25 -17.79 11.29
N GLU A 357 -1.45 -17.64 9.99
CA GLU A 357 -0.77 -18.39 8.94
C GLU A 357 0.08 -17.44 8.10
N ILE A 358 1.38 -17.71 7.99
CA ILE A 358 2.31 -17.04 7.09
C ILE A 358 2.68 -18.02 5.99
N SER A 359 2.48 -17.64 4.73
CA SER A 359 2.97 -18.37 3.57
C SER A 359 4.15 -17.62 2.94
N LEU A 360 5.29 -18.28 2.80
CA LEU A 360 6.52 -17.72 2.26
C LEU A 360 6.92 -18.47 0.99
N PRO A 361 7.14 -17.79 -0.14
CA PRO A 361 7.70 -18.40 -1.34
C PRO A 361 9.18 -18.78 -1.12
N ASP A 362 9.68 -19.76 -1.86
CA ASP A 362 11.12 -19.98 -1.94
C ASP A 362 11.74 -18.97 -2.90
N LEU A 363 12.31 -17.91 -2.36
CA LEU A 363 12.90 -16.80 -3.13
C LEU A 363 14.14 -17.20 -3.95
N LYS A 364 14.64 -18.44 -3.83
CA LYS A 364 15.66 -18.98 -4.75
C LYS A 364 15.16 -19.19 -6.16
N THR A 365 13.87 -19.38 -6.33
CA THR A 365 13.22 -19.67 -7.62
C THR A 365 12.71 -18.45 -8.34
N VAL A 366 12.74 -17.27 -7.71
CA VAL A 366 12.29 -15.99 -8.27
C VAL A 366 13.49 -15.20 -8.77
N ASN A 367 14.00 -15.59 -9.96
CA ASN A 367 14.94 -14.82 -10.78
C ASN A 367 14.31 -14.51 -12.13
#